data_97c27a6932c3bd0b37d5fc9fc58cb802
#
_entry.id   97c27a6932c3bd0b37d5fc9fc58cb802
#
_cell.length_a   1.000
_cell.length_b   1.000
_cell.length_c   1.000
_cell.angle_alpha   90.00
_cell.angle_beta   90.00
_cell.angle_gamma   90.00
#
_symmetry.space_group_name_H-M   'P 1'
#
loop_
_entity.id
_entity.type
_entity.pdbx_description
1 polymer ?
#
loop_
_entity_poly.entity_id
_entity_poly.type
_entity_poly.pdbx_seq_one_letter_code
_entity_poly.pdbx_strand_id
1 'polypeptide(L)'
;LASWLDNGSAFCNVGVFGALQAEWVTQMLCYMKAGNYSYAQPTQAAEKQWTHAVYADFARTLMADTNAWWVKVTHKPDGTTVRRTLVYVGGGPEYRKRCEEVAYGGYEGFELA
;
A
#
# COMPACT_ATOMS: atom_id res chain seq x y z
N LEU A 1 0.20 7.07 -5.06
CA LEU A 1 0.32 7.23 -3.59
C LEU A 1 -0.85 6.59 -2.85
N ALA A 2 -2.06 6.74 -3.36
CA ALA A 2 -3.27 6.18 -2.72
C ALA A 2 -3.19 4.65 -2.52
N SER A 3 -2.69 3.89 -3.50
CA SER A 3 -2.59 2.44 -3.39
C SER A 3 -1.64 1.94 -2.29
N TRP A 4 -0.67 2.75 -1.89
CA TRP A 4 0.24 2.47 -0.78
C TRP A 4 -0.38 2.80 0.58
N LEU A 5 -1.24 3.80 0.63
CA LEU A 5 -1.73 4.38 1.88
C LEU A 5 -3.10 3.82 2.30
N ASP A 6 -3.94 3.43 1.34
CA ASP A 6 -5.34 3.09 1.61
C ASP A 6 -5.57 1.71 2.23
N ASN A 7 -4.56 0.86 2.29
CA ASN A 7 -4.74 -0.54 2.66
C ASN A 7 -4.40 -0.88 4.12
N GLY A 8 -4.07 0.12 4.93
CA GLY A 8 -3.36 -0.08 6.18
C GLY A 8 -4.18 -0.37 7.44
N SER A 9 -5.45 -0.70 7.38
CA SER A 9 -6.29 -0.67 8.59
C SER A 9 -6.63 -2.02 9.23
N ALA A 10 -6.32 -3.15 8.59
CA ALA A 10 -6.62 -4.45 9.18
C ALA A 10 -5.55 -4.86 10.20
N PHE A 11 -5.99 -5.37 11.33
CA PHE A 11 -5.13 -5.84 12.44
C PHE A 11 -4.26 -4.75 13.11
N CYS A 12 -4.60 -3.48 12.97
CA CYS A 12 -3.91 -2.39 13.63
C CYS A 12 -4.90 -1.30 14.08
N ASN A 13 -4.49 -0.53 15.08
CA ASN A 13 -5.23 0.68 15.46
C ASN A 13 -5.15 1.70 14.32
N VAL A 14 -6.30 2.11 13.79
CA VAL A 14 -6.42 3.02 12.65
C VAL A 14 -5.71 4.36 12.91
N GLY A 15 -5.78 4.89 14.13
CA GLY A 15 -5.09 6.12 14.50
C GLY A 15 -3.57 5.99 14.44
N VAL A 16 -3.03 4.88 14.91
CA VAL A 16 -1.58 4.60 14.84
C VAL A 16 -1.13 4.43 13.38
N PHE A 17 -1.93 3.77 12.58
CA PHE A 17 -1.65 3.60 11.15
C PHE A 17 -1.67 4.94 10.40
N GLY A 18 -2.67 5.77 10.68
CA GLY A 18 -2.77 7.11 10.09
C GLY A 18 -1.58 8.00 10.47
N ALA A 19 -1.13 7.95 11.71
CA ALA A 19 0.05 8.68 12.16
C ALA A 19 1.32 8.23 11.44
N LEU A 20 1.52 6.91 11.28
CA LEU A 20 2.65 6.33 10.55
C LEU A 20 2.66 6.76 9.08
N GLN A 21 1.51 6.73 8.44
CA GLN A 21 1.36 7.17 7.04
C GLN A 21 1.64 8.68 6.90
N ALA A 22 1.12 9.50 7.80
CA ALA A 22 1.37 10.94 7.81
C ALA A 22 2.86 11.27 8.00
N GLU A 23 3.52 10.57 8.90
CA GLU A 23 4.96 10.70 9.15
C GLU A 23 5.76 10.33 7.88
N TRP A 24 5.46 9.21 7.26
CA TRP A 24 6.13 8.77 6.04
C TRP A 24 5.94 9.76 4.88
N VAL A 25 4.72 10.28 4.68
CA VAL A 25 4.43 11.30 3.65
C VAL A 25 5.21 12.59 3.97
N THR A 26 5.27 12.99 5.22
CA THR A 26 6.03 14.19 5.64
C THR A 26 7.52 14.03 5.33
N GLN A 27 8.10 12.87 5.63
CA GLN A 27 9.50 12.56 5.30
C GLN A 27 9.74 12.61 3.78
N MET A 28 8.82 12.06 2.98
CA MET A 28 8.90 12.11 1.53
C MET A 28 8.85 13.55 1.00
N LEU A 29 7.97 14.39 1.53
CA LEU A 29 7.89 15.80 1.14
C LEU A 29 9.17 16.57 1.50
N CYS A 30 9.76 16.29 2.68
CA CYS A 30 11.06 16.85 3.05
C CYS A 30 12.17 16.42 2.10
N TYR A 31 12.21 15.14 1.74
CA TYR A 31 13.16 14.60 0.77
C TYR A 31 13.01 15.26 -0.60
N MET A 32 11.77 15.38 -1.09
CA MET A 32 11.47 16.05 -2.35
C MET A 32 11.92 17.51 -2.34
N LYS A 33 11.63 18.23 -1.26
CA LYS A 33 12.07 19.63 -1.09
C LYS A 33 13.59 19.76 -1.11
N ALA A 34 14.30 18.89 -0.41
CA ALA A 34 15.76 18.90 -0.36
C ALA A 34 16.39 18.59 -1.73
N GLY A 35 15.77 17.70 -2.51
CA GLY A 35 16.21 17.34 -3.86
C GLY A 35 15.66 18.24 -4.98
N ASN A 36 14.88 19.27 -4.62
CA ASN A 36 14.21 20.16 -5.58
C ASN A 36 13.28 19.42 -6.56
N TYR A 37 12.64 18.35 -6.07
CA TYR A 37 11.62 17.60 -6.82
C TYR A 37 10.24 18.20 -6.60
N SER A 38 9.47 18.35 -7.67
CA SER A 38 8.07 18.83 -7.64
C SER A 38 7.05 17.72 -7.89
N TYR A 39 7.52 16.54 -8.26
CA TYR A 39 6.70 15.41 -8.67
C TYR A 39 7.21 14.11 -8.05
N ALA A 40 6.28 13.26 -7.61
CA ALA A 40 6.55 11.91 -7.14
C ALA A 40 5.41 10.98 -7.54
N GLN A 41 5.74 9.89 -8.21
CA GLN A 41 4.78 8.86 -8.59
C GLN A 41 5.42 7.49 -8.44
N PRO A 42 4.71 6.49 -7.89
CA PRO A 42 5.20 5.13 -7.90
C PRO A 42 5.32 4.61 -9.33
N THR A 43 6.38 3.88 -9.62
CA THR A 43 6.52 3.19 -10.89
C THR A 43 5.49 2.08 -11.01
N GLN A 44 5.08 1.75 -12.22
CA GLN A 44 4.14 0.64 -12.46
C GLN A 44 4.68 -0.70 -11.92
N ALA A 45 6.00 -0.91 -11.97
CA ALA A 45 6.64 -2.10 -11.44
C ALA A 45 6.51 -2.17 -9.91
N ALA A 46 6.80 -1.07 -9.20
CA ALA A 46 6.66 -0.98 -7.75
C ALA A 46 5.20 -1.15 -7.30
N GLU A 47 4.26 -0.55 -8.01
CA GLU A 47 2.82 -0.69 -7.74
C GLU A 47 2.34 -2.14 -7.90
N LYS A 48 2.76 -2.82 -8.97
CA LYS A 48 2.46 -4.25 -9.17
C LYS A 48 3.07 -5.13 -8.10
N GLN A 49 4.33 -4.89 -7.73
CA GLN A 49 5.03 -5.64 -6.69
C GLN A 49 4.33 -5.47 -5.33
N TRP A 50 3.94 -4.26 -4.96
CA TRP A 50 3.20 -3.99 -3.74
C TRP A 50 1.83 -4.69 -3.74
N THR A 51 1.07 -4.56 -4.82
CA THR A 51 -0.24 -5.21 -4.96
C THR A 51 -0.11 -6.73 -4.84
N HIS A 52 0.90 -7.32 -5.46
CA HIS A 52 1.17 -8.76 -5.36
C HIS A 52 1.48 -9.18 -3.92
N ALA A 53 2.31 -8.41 -3.19
CA ALA A 53 2.62 -8.68 -1.80
C ALA A 53 1.38 -8.60 -0.89
N VAL A 54 0.55 -7.57 -1.07
CA VAL A 54 -0.71 -7.40 -0.33
C VAL A 54 -1.66 -8.58 -0.58
N TYR A 55 -1.80 -9.02 -1.83
CA TYR A 55 -2.66 -10.15 -2.16
C TYR A 55 -2.12 -11.48 -1.62
N ALA A 56 -0.80 -11.68 -1.64
CA ALA A 56 -0.19 -12.87 -1.08
C ALA A 56 -0.38 -12.97 0.44
N ASP A 57 -0.22 -11.86 1.15
CA ASP A 57 -0.46 -11.80 2.59
C ASP A 57 -1.95 -12.05 2.91
N PHE A 58 -2.85 -11.43 2.15
CA PHE A 58 -4.30 -11.60 2.32
C PHE A 58 -4.76 -13.05 2.07
N ALA A 59 -4.24 -13.70 1.03
CA ALA A 59 -4.58 -15.08 0.68
C ALA A 59 -4.23 -16.10 1.79
N ARG A 60 -3.35 -15.75 2.70
CA ARG A 60 -2.96 -16.57 3.86
C ARG A 60 -3.90 -16.44 5.04
N THR A 61 -4.90 -15.59 4.96
CA THR A 61 -5.87 -15.34 6.01
C THR A 61 -7.22 -15.97 5.70
N LEU A 62 -8.01 -16.28 6.74
CA LEU A 62 -9.40 -16.72 6.59
C LEU A 62 -10.30 -15.65 5.95
N MET A 63 -9.85 -14.39 5.93
CA MET A 63 -10.57 -13.28 5.31
C MET A 63 -10.72 -13.46 3.79
N ALA A 64 -9.78 -14.19 3.16
CA ALA A 64 -9.80 -14.44 1.72
C ALA A 64 -11.02 -15.24 1.26
N ASP A 65 -11.56 -16.08 2.14
CA ASP A 65 -12.72 -16.94 1.85
C ASP A 65 -14.06 -16.24 2.13
N THR A 66 -14.03 -14.98 2.55
CA THR A 66 -15.24 -14.21 2.88
C THR A 66 -15.68 -13.30 1.74
N ASN A 67 -16.95 -12.90 1.75
CA ASN A 67 -17.52 -11.89 0.87
C ASN A 67 -17.80 -10.56 1.62
N ALA A 68 -16.96 -10.23 2.59
CA ALA A 68 -17.12 -9.01 3.37
C ALA A 68 -16.61 -7.77 2.59
N TRP A 69 -16.83 -6.58 3.16
CA TRP A 69 -16.51 -5.30 2.52
C TRP A 69 -15.04 -5.11 2.12
N TRP A 70 -14.12 -5.85 2.73
CA TRP A 70 -12.69 -5.81 2.37
C TRP A 70 -12.33 -6.57 1.10
N VAL A 71 -13.31 -7.25 0.49
CA VAL A 71 -13.14 -7.89 -0.82
C VAL A 71 -14.12 -7.27 -1.80
N LYS A 72 -13.58 -6.62 -2.84
CA LYS A 72 -14.39 -6.13 -3.96
C LYS A 72 -14.49 -7.21 -5.03
N VAL A 73 -15.71 -7.66 -5.30
CA VAL A 73 -16.03 -8.58 -6.38
C VAL A 73 -16.58 -7.80 -7.57
N THR A 74 -15.97 -7.96 -8.73
CA THR A 74 -16.41 -7.32 -9.96
C THR A 74 -16.72 -8.39 -10.99
N HIS A 75 -17.96 -8.40 -11.49
CA HIS A 75 -18.38 -9.27 -12.59
C HIS A 75 -18.16 -8.52 -13.90
N LYS A 76 -17.37 -9.10 -14.80
CA LYS A 76 -17.13 -8.53 -16.12
C LYS A 76 -18.20 -9.00 -17.13
N PRO A 77 -18.43 -8.23 -18.20
CA PRO A 77 -19.40 -8.61 -19.26
C PRO A 77 -19.07 -9.94 -19.95
N ASP A 78 -17.82 -10.37 -19.93
CA ASP A 78 -17.35 -11.65 -20.49
C ASP A 78 -17.64 -12.87 -19.59
N GLY A 79 -18.32 -12.66 -18.45
CA GLY A 79 -18.66 -13.70 -17.48
C GLY A 79 -17.56 -13.99 -16.46
N THR A 80 -16.39 -13.36 -16.57
CA THR A 80 -15.32 -13.52 -15.57
C THR A 80 -15.56 -12.70 -14.32
N THR A 81 -15.13 -13.23 -13.17
CA THR A 81 -15.23 -12.56 -11.88
C THR A 81 -13.84 -12.20 -11.40
N VAL A 82 -13.63 -10.93 -11.05
CA VAL A 82 -12.39 -10.43 -10.47
C VAL A 82 -12.63 -10.10 -8.99
N ARG A 83 -11.82 -10.68 -8.11
CA ARG A 83 -11.81 -10.38 -6.68
C ARG A 83 -10.58 -9.54 -6.36
N ARG A 84 -10.79 -8.42 -5.64
CA ARG A 84 -9.71 -7.54 -5.18
C ARG A 84 -9.78 -7.39 -3.68
N THR A 85 -8.66 -7.56 -3.00
CA THR A 85 -8.57 -7.18 -1.59
C THR A 85 -8.39 -5.67 -1.45
N LEU A 86 -9.06 -5.10 -0.44
CA LEU A 86 -9.03 -3.66 -0.15
C LEU A 86 -8.19 -3.34 1.09
N VAL A 87 -7.65 -4.35 1.79
CA VAL A 87 -6.97 -4.14 3.06
C VAL A 87 -5.61 -4.85 3.10
N TYR A 88 -4.65 -4.20 3.76
CA TYR A 88 -3.37 -4.78 4.11
C TYR A 88 -3.49 -5.55 5.44
N VAL A 89 -3.01 -6.78 5.46
CA VAL A 89 -3.13 -7.69 6.62
C VAL A 89 -1.80 -8.14 7.20
N GLY A 90 -0.68 -7.63 6.73
CA GLY A 90 0.67 -8.00 7.20
C GLY A 90 1.03 -7.46 8.59
N GLY A 91 0.16 -6.62 9.17
CA GLY A 91 0.36 -6.03 10.49
C GLY A 91 1.19 -4.74 10.50
N GLY A 92 1.04 -3.95 11.57
CA GLY A 92 1.68 -2.65 11.72
C GLY A 92 3.21 -2.67 11.69
N PRO A 93 3.88 -3.55 12.44
CA PRO A 93 5.34 -3.62 12.45
C PRO A 93 5.94 -3.92 11.08
N GLU A 94 5.37 -4.85 10.34
CA GLU A 94 5.85 -5.18 8.98
C GLU A 94 5.57 -4.05 7.99
N TYR A 95 4.41 -3.40 8.10
CA TYR A 95 4.10 -2.23 7.29
C TYR A 95 5.10 -1.08 7.54
N ARG A 96 5.38 -0.78 8.81
CA ARG A 96 6.39 0.22 9.19
C ARG A 96 7.74 -0.10 8.59
N LYS A 97 8.20 -1.35 8.73
CA LYS A 97 9.46 -1.80 8.17
C LYS A 97 9.54 -1.58 6.66
N ARG A 98 8.51 -1.97 5.91
CA ARG A 98 8.46 -1.77 4.45
C ARG A 98 8.49 -0.28 4.07
N CYS A 99 7.77 0.56 4.82
CA CYS A 99 7.80 2.01 4.62
C CYS A 99 9.20 2.62 4.89
N GLU A 100 9.85 2.20 5.96
CA GLU A 100 11.19 2.64 6.32
C GLU A 100 12.24 2.20 5.29
N GLU A 101 12.18 0.96 4.81
CA GLU A 101 13.07 0.45 3.76
C GLU A 101 12.99 1.31 2.48
N VAL A 102 11.80 1.70 2.05
CA VAL A 102 11.61 2.58 0.89
C VAL A 102 12.18 3.97 1.16
N ALA A 103 11.92 4.56 2.31
CA ALA A 103 12.40 5.90 2.66
C ALA A 103 13.94 5.93 2.78
N TYR A 104 14.55 4.96 3.46
CA TYR A 104 16.01 4.87 3.61
C TYR A 104 16.72 4.51 2.31
N GLY A 105 16.05 3.80 1.39
CA GLY A 105 16.53 3.50 0.05
C GLY A 105 16.42 4.68 -0.93
N GLY A 106 16.08 5.90 -0.48
CA GLY A 106 15.93 7.07 -1.33
C GLY A 106 14.65 7.03 -2.18
N TYR A 107 13.60 6.41 -1.66
CA TYR A 107 12.31 6.23 -2.33
C TYR A 107 12.42 5.44 -3.64
N GLU A 108 13.24 4.39 -3.62
CA GLU A 108 13.31 3.44 -4.73
C GLU A 108 11.91 2.92 -5.08
N GLY A 109 11.60 2.85 -6.37
CA GLY A 109 10.27 2.52 -6.86
C GLY A 109 9.38 3.72 -7.13
N PHE A 110 9.89 4.95 -6.88
CA PHE A 110 9.21 6.19 -7.26
C PHE A 110 9.99 6.92 -8.35
N GLU A 111 9.24 7.49 -9.28
CA GLU A 111 9.74 8.48 -10.23
C GLU A 111 9.66 9.85 -9.56
N LEU A 112 10.80 10.51 -9.44
CA LEU A 112 10.95 11.84 -8.86
C LEU A 112 11.41 12.82 -9.93
N ALA A 113 10.74 13.95 -10.05
CA ALA A 113 11.08 15.00 -11.00
C ALA A 113 10.84 16.40 -10.42
#